data_7408d201977fcade17c9769a1206e2dd
#
_entry.id   7408d201977fcade17c9769a1206e2dd
#
_cell.length_a   1.000
_cell.length_b   1.000
_cell.length_c   1.000
_cell.angle_alpha   90.00
_cell.angle_beta   90.00
_cell.angle_gamma   90.00
#
_symmetry.space_group_name_H-M   'P 1'
#
loop_
_entity.id
_entity.type
_entity.pdbx_description
1 polymer ?
#
loop_
_entity_poly.entity_id
_entity_poly.type
_entity_poly.pdbx_seq_one_letter_code
_entity_poly.pdbx_strand_id
1 'polypeptide(L)'
;TTPHNHLFVTADDTVQAEGSWIREQWDKARMLQKQNESADFILVIDEVQKISNWSETIKKEWDADTRENIPIKVILLGSSSLLIQQGLTESLAGRFESIFIPHWTYPEMKNAFGWSLDKYLWFGGYPGSEKLTDNETRWKRYIKSSLIETSISKDILMLTRVNKPALLHKLFDIGCSYSAQILSLTKIQGDLMEKGNLTTLSDYLALLDAAGLLCGLEKYAGDII
;
A
#
# COMPACT_ATOMS: atom_id res chain seq x y z
N THR A 1 19.89 -27.78 6.68
CA THR A 1 18.72 -26.95 6.30
C THR A 1 18.20 -26.28 7.55
N THR A 2 18.36 -24.96 7.61
CA THR A 2 17.72 -24.16 8.68
C THR A 2 16.21 -24.41 8.61
N PRO A 3 15.54 -24.77 9.70
CA PRO A 3 14.10 -24.90 9.71
C PRO A 3 13.47 -23.59 9.28
N HIS A 4 12.57 -23.64 8.30
CA HIS A 4 11.84 -22.46 7.86
C HIS A 4 10.80 -22.12 8.92
N ASN A 5 11.09 -21.15 9.77
CA ASN A 5 10.17 -20.69 10.83
C ASN A 5 9.10 -19.72 10.29
N HIS A 6 8.76 -19.83 9.01
CA HIS A 6 7.73 -18.98 8.40
C HIS A 6 6.99 -19.71 7.27
N LEU A 7 5.76 -19.27 7.05
CA LEU A 7 4.93 -19.62 5.90
C LEU A 7 4.53 -18.30 5.19
N PHE A 8 4.90 -18.16 3.91
CA PHE A 8 4.46 -17.07 3.06
C PHE A 8 3.37 -17.58 2.10
N VAL A 9 2.25 -16.86 2.04
CA VAL A 9 1.14 -17.16 1.14
C VAL A 9 0.60 -15.86 0.54
N THR A 10 0.09 -15.91 -0.69
CA THR A 10 -0.53 -14.75 -1.34
C THR A 10 -1.97 -15.04 -1.73
N ALA A 11 -2.84 -14.06 -1.54
CA ALA A 11 -4.23 -14.14 -1.96
C ALA A 11 -4.41 -14.00 -3.48
N ASP A 12 -3.35 -13.68 -4.22
CA ASP A 12 -3.37 -13.65 -5.70
C ASP A 12 -3.60 -15.02 -6.34
N ASP A 13 -3.18 -16.07 -5.65
CA ASP A 13 -3.27 -17.44 -6.16
C ASP A 13 -4.65 -18.09 -5.93
N THR A 14 -5.61 -17.37 -5.36
CA THR A 14 -6.91 -17.94 -5.00
C THR A 14 -7.97 -17.71 -6.06
N VAL A 15 -8.66 -18.78 -6.47
CA VAL A 15 -9.83 -18.70 -7.36
C VAL A 15 -11.10 -18.29 -6.59
N GLN A 16 -11.13 -18.51 -5.26
CA GLN A 16 -12.22 -18.14 -4.37
C GLN A 16 -11.67 -17.32 -3.19
N ALA A 17 -11.93 -16.02 -3.24
CA ALA A 17 -11.45 -15.07 -2.24
C ALA A 17 -12.36 -15.06 -0.97
N GLU A 18 -12.47 -16.21 -0.27
CA GLU A 18 -13.27 -16.34 0.94
C GLU A 18 -12.41 -16.54 2.20
N GLY A 19 -12.96 -16.18 3.36
CA GLY A 19 -12.28 -16.36 4.65
C GLY A 19 -11.90 -17.81 5.00
N SER A 20 -12.47 -18.83 4.35
CA SER A 20 -12.08 -20.22 4.46
C SER A 20 -10.62 -20.46 4.05
N TRP A 21 -10.15 -19.77 3.02
CA TRP A 21 -8.76 -19.84 2.57
C TRP A 21 -7.77 -19.37 3.66
N ILE A 22 -8.08 -18.27 4.36
CA ILE A 22 -7.24 -17.79 5.47
C ILE A 22 -7.11 -18.87 6.55
N ARG A 23 -8.22 -19.55 6.91
CA ARG A 23 -8.19 -20.63 7.91
C ARG A 23 -7.30 -21.78 7.47
N GLU A 24 -7.40 -22.21 6.22
CA GLU A 24 -6.56 -23.27 5.68
C GLU A 24 -5.07 -22.92 5.78
N GLN A 25 -4.69 -21.68 5.46
CA GLN A 25 -3.30 -21.24 5.57
C GLN A 25 -2.86 -21.15 7.04
N TRP A 26 -3.76 -20.72 7.92
CA TRP A 26 -3.50 -20.63 9.35
C TRP A 26 -3.31 -22.04 9.98
N ASP A 27 -4.14 -23.00 9.62
CA ASP A 27 -3.99 -24.39 10.08
C ASP A 27 -2.69 -25.02 9.57
N LYS A 28 -2.27 -24.72 8.34
CA LYS A 28 -0.94 -25.11 7.85
C LYS A 28 0.18 -24.50 8.69
N ALA A 29 0.06 -23.23 9.06
CA ALA A 29 1.05 -22.56 9.91
C ALA A 29 1.13 -23.22 11.29
N ARG A 30 -0.01 -23.54 11.91
CA ARG A 30 -0.08 -24.29 13.18
C ARG A 30 0.59 -25.66 13.09
N MET A 31 0.35 -26.38 11.98
CA MET A 31 0.97 -27.69 11.75
C MET A 31 2.49 -27.57 11.61
N LEU A 32 2.98 -26.62 10.82
CA LEU A 32 4.41 -26.40 10.61
C LEU A 32 5.11 -25.94 11.89
N GLN A 33 4.46 -25.06 12.66
CA GLN A 33 4.97 -24.61 13.96
C GLN A 33 5.18 -25.80 14.92
N LYS A 34 4.19 -26.70 15.02
CA LYS A 34 4.29 -27.91 15.85
C LYS A 34 5.41 -28.87 15.39
N GLN A 35 5.61 -29.00 14.07
CA GLN A 35 6.65 -29.89 13.52
C GLN A 35 8.06 -29.35 13.74
N ASN A 36 8.22 -28.02 13.78
CA ASN A 36 9.54 -27.40 13.89
C ASN A 36 9.98 -27.17 15.34
N GLU A 37 9.16 -27.50 16.34
CA GLU A 37 9.43 -27.24 17.77
C GLU A 37 9.92 -25.80 18.03
N SER A 38 9.59 -24.89 17.11
CA SER A 38 10.05 -23.51 17.16
C SER A 38 9.21 -22.70 18.13
N ALA A 39 9.87 -21.93 18.99
CA ALA A 39 9.19 -21.03 19.92
C ALA A 39 8.39 -19.94 19.18
N ASP A 40 8.86 -19.49 18.00
CA ASP A 40 8.24 -18.45 17.19
C ASP A 40 8.06 -18.94 15.75
N PHE A 41 6.84 -18.84 15.23
CA PHE A 41 6.52 -19.09 13.82
C PHE A 41 5.86 -17.86 13.20
N ILE A 42 6.18 -17.54 11.94
CA ILE A 42 5.64 -16.35 11.26
C ILE A 42 4.74 -16.80 10.10
N LEU A 43 3.48 -16.37 10.14
CA LEU A 43 2.57 -16.49 9.01
C LEU A 43 2.51 -15.13 8.28
N VAL A 44 2.91 -15.12 7.01
CA VAL A 44 2.83 -13.93 6.15
C VAL A 44 1.72 -14.14 5.14
N ILE A 45 0.72 -13.25 5.13
CA ILE A 45 -0.40 -13.25 4.19
C ILE A 45 -0.29 -11.99 3.33
N ASP A 46 -0.01 -12.19 2.05
CA ASP A 46 0.12 -11.12 1.07
C ASP A 46 -1.19 -10.88 0.32
N GLU A 47 -1.44 -9.61 -0.08
CA GLU A 47 -2.66 -9.15 -0.76
C GLU A 47 -3.95 -9.49 0.01
N VAL A 48 -3.89 -9.45 1.34
CA VAL A 48 -4.96 -9.89 2.24
C VAL A 48 -6.31 -9.20 1.96
N GLN A 49 -6.31 -7.96 1.48
CA GLN A 49 -7.50 -7.19 1.15
C GLN A 49 -8.33 -7.79 0.00
N LYS A 50 -7.79 -8.75 -0.75
CA LYS A 50 -8.54 -9.47 -1.80
C LYS A 50 -9.50 -10.51 -1.25
N ILE A 51 -9.35 -10.87 0.02
CA ILE A 51 -10.21 -11.83 0.71
C ILE A 51 -11.40 -11.10 1.35
N SER A 52 -12.61 -11.53 1.04
CA SER A 52 -13.81 -11.01 1.70
C SER A 52 -13.80 -11.33 3.20
N ASN A 53 -14.17 -10.35 4.04
CA ASN A 53 -14.22 -10.49 5.50
C ASN A 53 -12.91 -10.98 6.15
N TRP A 54 -11.78 -10.61 5.55
CA TRP A 54 -10.45 -11.03 5.99
C TRP A 54 -10.19 -10.66 7.45
N SER A 55 -10.53 -9.45 7.87
CA SER A 55 -10.23 -8.92 9.20
C SER A 55 -10.96 -9.67 10.32
N GLU A 56 -12.22 -10.04 10.10
CA GLU A 56 -12.98 -10.85 11.05
C GLU A 56 -12.42 -12.27 11.16
N THR A 57 -12.02 -12.85 10.03
CA THR A 57 -11.42 -14.18 10.01
C THR A 57 -10.09 -14.20 10.75
N ILE A 58 -9.22 -13.24 10.47
CA ILE A 58 -7.94 -13.08 11.17
C ILE A 58 -8.12 -12.87 12.67
N LYS A 59 -9.06 -11.99 13.06
CA LYS A 59 -9.39 -11.78 14.47
C LYS A 59 -9.76 -13.09 15.16
N LYS A 60 -10.63 -13.90 14.53
CA LYS A 60 -11.09 -15.17 15.08
C LYS A 60 -9.95 -16.14 15.29
N GLU A 61 -9.09 -16.30 14.29
CA GLU A 61 -7.96 -17.23 14.35
C GLU A 61 -6.89 -16.75 15.37
N TRP A 62 -6.60 -15.44 15.37
CA TRP A 62 -5.66 -14.85 16.33
C TRP A 62 -6.16 -14.95 17.77
N ASP A 63 -7.47 -14.67 18.02
CA ASP A 63 -8.09 -14.82 19.36
C ASP A 63 -8.07 -16.29 19.82
N ALA A 64 -8.17 -17.27 18.90
CA ALA A 64 -8.05 -18.69 19.21
C ALA A 64 -6.62 -19.05 19.61
N ASP A 65 -5.62 -18.66 18.83
CA ASP A 65 -4.21 -18.92 19.14
C ASP A 65 -3.76 -18.27 20.46
N THR A 66 -4.25 -17.05 20.73
CA THR A 66 -3.97 -16.35 21.99
C THR A 66 -4.51 -17.14 23.20
N ARG A 67 -5.72 -17.71 23.10
CA ARG A 67 -6.31 -18.53 24.18
C ARG A 67 -5.57 -19.86 24.40
N GLU A 68 -5.08 -20.46 23.31
CA GLU A 68 -4.38 -21.74 23.32
C GLU A 68 -2.86 -21.59 23.53
N ASN A 69 -2.36 -20.34 23.64
CA ASN A 69 -0.94 -20.01 23.72
C ASN A 69 -0.11 -20.59 22.55
N ILE A 70 -0.66 -20.56 21.34
CA ILE A 70 0.06 -20.97 20.13
C ILE A 70 0.92 -19.79 19.65
N PRO A 71 2.27 -19.93 19.56
CA PRO A 71 3.19 -18.83 19.30
C PRO A 71 3.31 -18.55 17.77
N ILE A 72 2.24 -18.10 17.14
CA ILE A 72 2.25 -17.65 15.74
C ILE A 72 2.20 -16.13 15.69
N LYS A 73 3.21 -15.52 15.04
CA LYS A 73 3.22 -14.09 14.67
C LYS A 73 2.67 -13.95 13.28
N VAL A 74 1.81 -12.97 13.06
CA VAL A 74 1.15 -12.77 11.76
C VAL A 74 1.57 -11.44 11.15
N ILE A 75 1.99 -11.48 9.89
CA ILE A 75 2.28 -10.31 9.08
C ILE A 75 1.28 -10.25 7.94
N LEU A 76 0.54 -9.16 7.87
CA LEU A 76 -0.41 -8.89 6.81
C LEU A 76 0.18 -7.87 5.86
N LEU A 77 0.23 -8.21 4.59
CA LEU A 77 0.70 -7.33 3.53
C LEU A 77 -0.45 -6.98 2.59
N GLY A 78 -0.43 -5.77 2.08
CA GLY A 78 -1.39 -5.34 1.08
C GLY A 78 -0.97 -4.05 0.41
N SER A 79 -1.23 -3.96 -0.88
CA SER A 79 -0.89 -2.82 -1.71
C SER A 79 -1.85 -1.65 -1.55
N SER A 80 -3.07 -1.89 -1.05
CA SER A 80 -4.10 -0.87 -0.87
C SER A 80 -4.26 -0.48 0.60
N SER A 81 -3.69 0.69 0.96
CA SER A 81 -3.85 1.25 2.30
C SER A 81 -5.31 1.51 2.68
N LEU A 82 -6.15 1.91 1.74
CA LEU A 82 -7.58 2.19 1.97
C LEU A 82 -8.36 0.95 2.44
N LEU A 83 -8.20 -0.18 1.74
CA LEU A 83 -8.89 -1.42 2.11
C LEU A 83 -8.34 -2.05 3.38
N ILE A 84 -7.03 -1.96 3.60
CA ILE A 84 -6.39 -2.43 4.82
C ILE A 84 -6.88 -1.62 6.01
N GLN A 85 -6.87 -0.31 5.94
CA GLN A 85 -7.35 0.56 7.03
C GLN A 85 -8.81 0.29 7.39
N GLN A 86 -9.70 0.12 6.40
CA GLN A 86 -11.09 -0.20 6.64
C GLN A 86 -11.24 -1.51 7.45
N GLY A 87 -10.58 -2.58 7.05
CA GLY A 87 -10.64 -3.85 7.78
C GLY A 87 -10.01 -3.78 9.19
N LEU A 88 -8.93 -3.01 9.36
CA LEU A 88 -8.26 -2.84 10.65
C LEU A 88 -9.13 -2.11 11.66
N THR A 89 -9.81 -1.05 11.27
CA THR A 89 -10.65 -0.25 12.18
C THR A 89 -11.89 -0.98 12.65
N GLU A 90 -12.47 -1.84 11.81
CA GLU A 90 -13.73 -2.55 12.12
C GLU A 90 -13.53 -3.71 13.10
N SER A 91 -12.51 -4.53 12.91
CA SER A 91 -12.39 -5.80 13.64
C SER A 91 -11.11 -5.98 14.44
N LEU A 92 -10.00 -5.37 14.06
CA LEU A 92 -8.68 -5.63 14.64
C LEU A 92 -8.18 -4.53 15.58
N ALA A 93 -9.02 -3.57 15.95
CA ALA A 93 -8.63 -2.47 16.84
C ALA A 93 -7.90 -2.98 18.11
N GLY A 94 -6.73 -2.42 18.38
CA GLY A 94 -5.90 -2.80 19.54
C GLY A 94 -5.13 -4.12 19.42
N ARG A 95 -5.15 -4.81 18.25
CA ARG A 95 -4.52 -6.12 18.02
C ARG A 95 -3.39 -6.08 16.98
N PHE A 96 -3.08 -4.93 16.42
CA PHE A 96 -2.07 -4.79 15.37
C PHE A 96 -1.17 -3.60 15.59
N GLU A 97 0.00 -3.65 15.00
CA GLU A 97 0.90 -2.54 14.76
C GLU A 97 0.98 -2.32 13.25
N SER A 98 0.83 -1.08 12.81
CA SER A 98 0.91 -0.73 11.39
C SER A 98 2.31 -0.23 11.07
N ILE A 99 2.93 -0.85 10.06
CA ILE A 99 4.22 -0.43 9.52
C ILE A 99 4.00 0.07 8.11
N PHE A 100 4.19 1.37 7.91
CA PHE A 100 4.13 1.97 6.59
C PHE A 100 5.46 1.78 5.86
N ILE A 101 5.44 1.19 4.67
CA ILE A 101 6.61 1.01 3.81
C ILE A 101 6.52 2.03 2.68
N PRO A 102 7.28 3.14 2.74
CA PRO A 102 7.31 4.17 1.70
C PRO A 102 8.08 3.69 0.47
N HIS A 103 8.16 4.55 -0.55
CA HIS A 103 9.11 4.38 -1.64
C HIS A 103 10.54 4.28 -1.10
N TRP A 104 11.40 3.57 -1.81
CA TRP A 104 12.79 3.43 -1.39
C TRP A 104 13.49 4.78 -1.30
N THR A 105 14.18 4.98 -0.21
CA THR A 105 14.97 6.18 0.07
C THR A 105 16.27 6.18 -0.72
N TYR A 106 16.93 7.35 -0.82
CA TYR A 106 18.26 7.45 -1.44
C TYR A 106 19.30 6.50 -0.82
N PRO A 107 19.44 6.38 0.52
CA PRO A 107 20.34 5.41 1.12
C PRO A 107 20.08 3.96 0.69
N GLU A 108 18.82 3.54 0.58
CA GLU A 108 18.46 2.20 0.13
C GLU A 108 18.83 1.97 -1.33
N MET A 109 18.48 2.90 -2.23
CA MET A 109 18.84 2.84 -3.65
C MET A 109 20.37 2.88 -3.86
N LYS A 110 21.08 3.71 -3.08
CA LYS A 110 22.54 3.77 -3.08
C LYS A 110 23.16 2.45 -2.64
N ASN A 111 22.68 1.88 -1.55
CA ASN A 111 23.23 0.63 -1.02
C ASN A 111 22.97 -0.57 -1.95
N ALA A 112 21.78 -0.64 -2.55
CA ALA A 112 21.40 -1.75 -3.41
C ALA A 112 22.00 -1.67 -4.83
N PHE A 113 22.11 -0.47 -5.40
CA PHE A 113 22.43 -0.27 -6.82
C PHE A 113 23.60 0.70 -7.07
N GLY A 114 24.22 1.26 -6.04
CA GLY A 114 25.31 2.22 -6.18
C GLY A 114 24.90 3.57 -6.78
N TRP A 115 23.64 3.95 -6.69
CA TRP A 115 23.14 5.18 -7.30
C TRP A 115 23.77 6.43 -6.71
N SER A 116 24.06 7.42 -7.58
CA SER A 116 24.35 8.79 -7.17
C SER A 116 23.08 9.51 -6.74
N LEU A 117 23.24 10.60 -6.00
CA LEU A 117 22.10 11.45 -5.62
C LEU A 117 21.36 11.99 -6.85
N ASP A 118 22.09 12.45 -7.88
CA ASP A 118 21.48 12.97 -9.11
C ASP A 118 20.64 11.92 -9.83
N LYS A 119 21.15 10.66 -9.89
CA LYS A 119 20.39 9.55 -10.46
C LYS A 119 19.10 9.29 -9.67
N TYR A 120 19.18 9.32 -8.34
CA TYR A 120 18.01 9.15 -7.49
C TYR A 120 16.99 10.29 -7.64
N LEU A 121 17.45 11.54 -7.68
CA LEU A 121 16.55 12.70 -7.88
C LEU A 121 15.82 12.65 -9.23
N TRP A 122 16.44 12.07 -10.26
CA TRP A 122 15.85 11.95 -11.58
C TRP A 122 14.91 10.74 -11.72
N PHE A 123 15.32 9.57 -11.24
CA PHE A 123 14.60 8.31 -11.45
C PHE A 123 13.72 7.88 -10.26
N GLY A 124 13.89 8.48 -9.09
CA GLY A 124 13.07 8.20 -7.90
C GLY A 124 13.38 6.87 -7.21
N GLY A 125 12.54 6.50 -6.25
CA GLY A 125 12.72 5.36 -5.34
C GLY A 125 11.97 4.09 -5.74
N TYR A 126 11.90 3.75 -7.03
CA TYR A 126 11.29 2.51 -7.54
C TYR A 126 12.36 1.50 -7.97
N PRO A 127 12.78 0.54 -7.11
CA PRO A 127 13.87 -0.38 -7.42
C PRO A 127 13.58 -1.25 -8.66
N GLY A 128 12.33 -1.60 -8.93
CA GLY A 128 11.93 -2.35 -10.11
C GLY A 128 12.20 -1.64 -11.45
N SER A 129 12.42 -0.31 -11.43
CA SER A 129 12.75 0.48 -12.61
C SER A 129 14.26 0.59 -12.89
N GLU A 130 15.12 0.08 -12.00
CA GLU A 130 16.57 0.25 -12.07
C GLU A 130 17.16 -0.15 -13.44
N LYS A 131 16.80 -1.35 -13.92
CA LYS A 131 17.29 -1.90 -15.22
C LYS A 131 16.81 -1.12 -16.45
N LEU A 132 15.92 -0.15 -16.28
CA LEU A 132 15.36 0.66 -17.36
C LEU A 132 16.00 2.03 -17.45
N THR A 133 16.82 2.43 -16.48
CA THR A 133 17.40 3.78 -16.38
C THR A 133 18.37 4.13 -17.51
N ASP A 134 18.94 3.13 -18.19
CA ASP A 134 19.79 3.33 -19.37
C ASP A 134 19.00 3.78 -20.62
N ASN A 135 17.68 3.66 -20.60
CA ASN A 135 16.78 4.12 -21.64
C ASN A 135 15.61 4.91 -21.04
N GLU A 136 15.78 6.22 -20.97
CA GLU A 136 14.83 7.14 -20.34
C GLU A 136 13.40 7.02 -20.93
N THR A 137 13.26 6.86 -22.23
CA THR A 137 11.97 6.71 -22.89
C THR A 137 11.25 5.44 -22.42
N ARG A 138 11.98 4.33 -22.30
CA ARG A 138 11.46 3.07 -21.82
C ARG A 138 11.12 3.14 -20.33
N TRP A 139 11.96 3.79 -19.53
CA TRP A 139 11.73 4.04 -18.12
C TRP A 139 10.46 4.91 -17.91
N LYS A 140 10.31 6.04 -18.60
CA LYS A 140 9.12 6.91 -18.53
C LYS A 140 7.84 6.14 -18.85
N ARG A 141 7.86 5.29 -19.88
CA ARG A 141 6.72 4.45 -20.24
C ARG A 141 6.37 3.46 -19.12
N TYR A 142 7.37 2.82 -18.53
CA TYR A 142 7.18 1.90 -17.41
C TYR A 142 6.56 2.59 -16.21
N ILE A 143 7.13 3.73 -15.77
CA ILE A 143 6.60 4.49 -14.64
C ILE A 143 5.15 4.91 -14.91
N LYS A 144 4.86 5.49 -16.08
CA LYS A 144 3.52 5.96 -16.39
C LYS A 144 2.52 4.82 -16.51
N SER A 145 2.80 3.80 -17.32
CA SER A 145 1.80 2.79 -17.66
C SER A 145 1.71 1.65 -16.65
N SER A 146 2.83 1.24 -16.05
CA SER A 146 2.87 0.08 -15.16
C SER A 146 2.77 0.43 -13.68
N LEU A 147 3.11 1.66 -13.27
CA LEU A 147 2.98 2.10 -11.89
C LEU A 147 1.82 3.08 -11.74
N ILE A 148 1.91 4.28 -12.30
CA ILE A 148 0.92 5.34 -12.07
C ILE A 148 -0.48 4.92 -12.53
N GLU A 149 -0.65 4.55 -13.80
CA GLU A 149 -1.96 4.16 -14.34
C GLU A 149 -2.52 2.92 -13.64
N THR A 150 -1.66 1.98 -13.27
CA THR A 150 -2.08 0.78 -12.54
C THR A 150 -2.56 1.11 -11.14
N SER A 151 -1.83 1.95 -10.38
CA SER A 151 -2.23 2.36 -9.04
C SER A 151 -3.51 3.19 -9.06
N ILE A 152 -3.64 4.15 -9.99
CA ILE A 152 -4.89 4.91 -10.11
C ILE A 152 -6.07 3.98 -10.44
N SER A 153 -5.91 3.07 -11.41
CA SER A 153 -6.99 2.20 -11.86
C SER A 153 -7.36 1.15 -10.83
N LYS A 154 -6.38 0.44 -10.25
CA LYS A 154 -6.62 -0.68 -9.33
C LYS A 154 -6.83 -0.22 -7.89
N ASP A 155 -5.98 0.68 -7.39
CA ASP A 155 -5.97 1.02 -5.98
C ASP A 155 -6.97 2.14 -5.63
N ILE A 156 -7.40 2.94 -6.61
CA ILE A 156 -8.37 4.01 -6.40
C ILE A 156 -9.69 3.70 -7.08
N LEU A 157 -9.71 3.59 -8.42
CA LEU A 157 -10.96 3.55 -9.18
C LEU A 157 -11.75 2.24 -8.99
N MET A 158 -11.07 1.11 -8.77
CA MET A 158 -11.76 -0.17 -8.52
C MET A 158 -12.29 -0.28 -7.08
N LEU A 159 -11.67 0.43 -6.13
CA LEU A 159 -11.97 0.30 -4.70
C LEU A 159 -12.86 1.41 -4.17
N THR A 160 -12.91 2.55 -4.85
CA THR A 160 -13.65 3.72 -4.41
C THR A 160 -14.48 4.28 -5.56
N ARG A 161 -15.72 4.66 -5.25
CA ARG A 161 -16.59 5.30 -6.25
C ARG A 161 -16.09 6.71 -6.55
N VAL A 162 -15.36 6.87 -7.64
CA VAL A 162 -14.89 8.16 -8.16
C VAL A 162 -15.85 8.64 -9.25
N ASN A 163 -16.53 9.76 -9.01
CA ASN A 163 -17.52 10.30 -9.95
C ASN A 163 -16.90 10.88 -11.22
N LYS A 164 -15.67 11.40 -11.14
CA LYS A 164 -14.96 12.04 -12.25
C LYS A 164 -13.52 11.53 -12.37
N PRO A 165 -13.28 10.33 -12.93
CA PRO A 165 -11.93 9.77 -13.06
C PRO A 165 -10.96 10.68 -13.82
N ALA A 166 -11.43 11.34 -14.88
CA ALA A 166 -10.60 12.28 -15.65
C ALA A 166 -10.10 13.48 -14.81
N LEU A 167 -10.91 13.93 -13.85
CA LEU A 167 -10.52 15.00 -12.93
C LEU A 167 -9.45 14.53 -11.95
N LEU A 168 -9.54 13.28 -11.46
CA LEU A 168 -8.54 12.67 -10.60
C LEU A 168 -7.16 12.60 -11.31
N HIS A 169 -7.12 12.13 -12.56
CA HIS A 169 -5.90 12.11 -13.36
C HIS A 169 -5.31 13.51 -13.58
N LYS A 170 -6.15 14.49 -13.93
CA LYS A 170 -5.69 15.88 -14.08
C LYS A 170 -5.16 16.49 -12.79
N LEU A 171 -5.79 16.18 -11.64
CA LEU A 171 -5.30 16.62 -10.34
C LEU A 171 -3.92 16.05 -10.05
N PHE A 172 -3.70 14.78 -10.36
CA PHE A 172 -2.40 14.12 -10.24
C PHE A 172 -1.34 14.80 -11.11
N ASP A 173 -1.63 15.01 -12.41
CA ASP A 173 -0.69 15.65 -13.35
C ASP A 173 -0.31 17.07 -12.91
N ILE A 174 -1.29 17.88 -12.47
CA ILE A 174 -1.06 19.22 -11.94
C ILE A 174 -0.21 19.14 -10.67
N GLY A 175 -0.57 18.28 -9.71
CA GLY A 175 0.18 18.11 -8.48
C GLY A 175 1.64 17.75 -8.71
N CYS A 176 1.92 16.83 -9.63
CA CYS A 176 3.29 16.48 -10.04
C CYS A 176 4.05 17.66 -10.62
N SER A 177 3.39 18.53 -11.40
CA SER A 177 4.01 19.72 -12.00
C SER A 177 4.37 20.80 -10.96
N TYR A 178 3.72 20.77 -9.79
CA TYR A 178 3.96 21.69 -8.68
C TYR A 178 4.70 21.03 -7.50
N SER A 179 5.39 19.94 -7.73
CA SER A 179 6.16 19.23 -6.68
C SER A 179 7.09 20.19 -5.93
N ALA A 180 7.10 20.10 -4.59
CA ALA A 180 7.85 20.98 -3.69
C ALA A 180 7.49 22.49 -3.78
N GLN A 181 6.32 22.85 -4.28
CA GLN A 181 5.84 24.23 -4.37
C GLN A 181 4.57 24.42 -3.55
N ILE A 182 4.33 25.68 -3.12
CA ILE A 182 3.08 26.06 -2.45
C ILE A 182 1.98 26.17 -3.49
N LEU A 183 0.95 25.35 -3.35
CA LEU A 183 -0.18 25.30 -4.27
C LEU A 183 -1.50 25.25 -3.48
N SER A 184 -2.42 26.18 -3.74
CA SER A 184 -3.75 26.14 -3.14
C SER A 184 -4.73 25.36 -4.02
N LEU A 185 -5.71 24.68 -3.40
CA LEU A 185 -6.79 24.02 -4.12
C LEU A 185 -7.58 24.97 -5.03
N THR A 186 -7.70 26.24 -4.65
CA THR A 186 -8.33 27.29 -5.46
C THR A 186 -7.56 27.55 -6.75
N LYS A 187 -6.21 27.55 -6.68
CA LYS A 187 -5.37 27.71 -7.88
C LYS A 187 -5.49 26.47 -8.78
N ILE A 188 -5.45 25.28 -8.20
CA ILE A 188 -5.70 24.03 -8.95
C ILE A 188 -7.07 24.08 -9.65
N GLN A 189 -8.11 24.54 -8.95
CA GLN A 189 -9.45 24.69 -9.53
C GLN A 189 -9.48 25.64 -10.71
N GLY A 190 -8.69 26.73 -10.66
CA GLY A 190 -8.56 27.68 -11.78
C GLY A 190 -7.89 27.08 -13.01
N ASP A 191 -6.92 26.20 -12.84
CA ASP A 191 -6.18 25.53 -13.91
C ASP A 191 -6.98 24.35 -14.52
N LEU A 192 -8.00 23.86 -13.81
CA LEU A 192 -8.89 22.80 -14.29
C LEU A 192 -10.04 23.40 -15.11
N MET A 193 -10.14 23.04 -16.40
CA MET A 193 -11.24 23.46 -17.27
C MET A 193 -12.62 22.95 -16.84
N GLU A 194 -12.67 21.91 -16.03
CA GLU A 194 -13.89 21.39 -15.43
C GLU A 194 -14.06 21.94 -14.01
N LYS A 195 -15.21 22.57 -13.76
CA LYS A 195 -15.57 23.06 -12.42
C LYS A 195 -15.74 21.90 -11.44
N GLY A 196 -14.65 21.48 -10.80
CA GLY A 196 -14.67 20.67 -9.60
C GLY A 196 -15.02 21.54 -8.40
N ASN A 197 -15.81 21.02 -7.45
CA ASN A 197 -15.95 21.62 -6.14
C ASN A 197 -14.62 21.45 -5.38
N LEU A 198 -14.22 22.43 -4.57
CA LEU A 198 -13.01 22.34 -3.72
C LEU A 198 -13.03 21.08 -2.82
N THR A 199 -14.20 20.71 -2.31
CA THR A 199 -14.38 19.46 -1.53
C THR A 199 -14.00 18.24 -2.36
N THR A 200 -14.47 18.14 -3.61
CA THR A 200 -14.11 17.01 -4.50
C THR A 200 -12.60 16.96 -4.78
N LEU A 201 -11.95 18.11 -4.93
CA LEU A 201 -10.49 18.15 -5.13
C LEU A 201 -9.73 17.72 -3.86
N SER A 202 -10.21 18.14 -2.69
CA SER A 202 -9.66 17.69 -1.41
C SER A 202 -9.81 16.18 -1.22
N ASP A 203 -11.00 15.64 -1.51
CA ASP A 203 -11.27 14.20 -1.42
C ASP A 203 -10.36 13.40 -2.38
N TYR A 204 -10.18 13.90 -3.61
CA TYR A 204 -9.31 13.24 -4.60
C TYR A 204 -7.83 13.33 -4.23
N LEU A 205 -7.40 14.45 -3.63
CA LEU A 205 -6.04 14.56 -3.10
C LEU A 205 -5.81 13.54 -1.97
N ALA A 206 -6.78 13.38 -1.06
CA ALA A 206 -6.71 12.36 -0.02
C ALA A 206 -6.65 10.93 -0.57
N LEU A 207 -7.35 10.64 -1.67
CA LEU A 207 -7.27 9.33 -2.34
C LEU A 207 -5.89 9.10 -2.98
N LEU A 208 -5.32 10.13 -3.62
CA LEU A 208 -3.98 10.06 -4.22
C LEU A 208 -2.89 9.92 -3.15
N ASP A 209 -3.05 10.58 -2.01
CA ASP A 209 -2.15 10.47 -0.85
C ASP A 209 -2.21 9.06 -0.25
N ALA A 210 -3.39 8.54 -0.01
CA ALA A 210 -3.59 7.19 0.49
C ALA A 210 -3.03 6.11 -0.45
N ALA A 211 -3.01 6.37 -1.76
CA ALA A 211 -2.37 5.50 -2.76
C ALA A 211 -0.84 5.73 -2.89
N GLY A 212 -0.26 6.64 -2.11
CA GLY A 212 1.17 6.96 -2.15
C GLY A 212 1.62 7.67 -3.44
N LEU A 213 0.70 8.28 -4.19
CA LEU A 213 0.97 8.90 -5.49
C LEU A 213 1.26 10.40 -5.40
N LEU A 214 0.50 11.12 -4.59
CA LEU A 214 0.62 12.57 -4.44
C LEU A 214 0.20 12.97 -3.03
N CYS A 215 1.14 13.54 -2.26
CA CYS A 215 0.91 14.01 -0.90
C CYS A 215 0.95 15.55 -0.85
N GLY A 216 0.03 16.15 -0.11
CA GLY A 216 0.02 17.56 0.21
C GLY A 216 0.39 17.81 1.67
N LEU A 217 1.40 18.66 1.92
CA LEU A 217 1.68 19.11 3.27
C LEU A 217 0.79 20.31 3.59
N GLU A 218 -0.01 20.19 4.63
CA GLU A 218 -0.83 21.29 5.11
C GLU A 218 0.02 22.36 5.82
N LYS A 219 -0.47 23.61 5.79
CA LYS A 219 0.17 24.68 6.54
C LYS A 219 0.16 24.32 8.03
N TYR A 220 1.32 24.31 8.66
CA TYR A 220 1.41 24.20 10.12
C TYR A 220 0.72 25.40 10.77
N ALA A 221 -0.38 25.16 11.47
CA ALA A 221 -1.05 26.14 12.32
C ALA A 221 -0.66 25.79 13.77
N GLY A 222 0.10 26.65 14.42
CA GLY A 222 0.67 26.43 15.76
C GLY A 222 -0.33 26.32 16.93
N ASP A 223 -1.63 26.35 16.64
CA ASP A 223 -2.71 26.34 17.63
C ASP A 223 -3.71 25.20 17.38
N ILE A 224 -3.23 23.96 17.42
CA ILE A 224 -4.11 22.83 17.68
C ILE A 224 -3.73 22.31 19.08
N ILE A 225 -4.34 22.92 20.11
CA ILE A 225 -4.49 22.35 21.44
C ILE A 225 -5.85 21.65 21.50
#